data_fe5509f4d4a86722e2a3472b8631673a
#
_entry.id   fe5509f4d4a86722e2a3472b8631673a
#
_cell.length_a   1.000
_cell.length_b   1.000
_cell.length_c   1.000
_cell.angle_alpha   90.00
_cell.angle_beta   90.00
_cell.angle_gamma   90.00
#
_symmetry.space_group_name_H-M   'P 1'
#
loop_
_entity.id
_entity.type
_entity.pdbx_description
1 polymer ?
#
loop_
_entity_poly.entity_id
_entity_poly.type
_entity_poly.pdbx_seq_one_letter_code
_entity_poly.pdbx_strand_id
1 'polypeptide(L)'
;MREISHFIAGRGVAGTSGRHSEVFDPNLGEVQARVALASAAELDGAVQAALAAQPAWAAVNPQRRARVMFAFKRLVEARMDELAALLSSEHGKVIADSRGDIQRGLEVIEFACGIPHALKGEYTEGAGPGIDVYSMRQPLGVAAGITPFNFPAMIPMWMFGVAVAVGNAFILKPSEKDPSVPVRLAELFMEAGAEAGVDVAGVLNVVHGDKVCVDAILTHPDIAAVSFVGSSDIAQYVYATGAAHGKRVQAMGGAKNHGILLPDADLEAAANDILGAAFGSAGERCMALPVAVPVGARTAEAFRELMVAKIETLKIGVSSDPAAQYGPVVSAAHRQRISDYIQMGVDEGAELVADGRGFSLQGHEKGFFIGPTLFDHVKPAMKSYQDEIFGPVLQIARAETFDEALALPSQHAYGNGVAIFTRNGRAAREFASRVNVGMVGINVPIPVPVAYHSFGGWKRSAFGDANQHGMEGV
;
A
#
# COMPACT_ATOMS: atom_id res chain seq x y z
N MET A 1 24.99 -13.34 -9.51
CA MET A 1 24.00 -12.35 -9.04
C MET A 1 22.88 -12.30 -10.07
N ARG A 2 21.63 -12.38 -9.64
CA ARG A 2 20.47 -12.35 -10.55
C ARG A 2 20.27 -10.94 -11.07
N GLU A 3 20.05 -10.78 -12.39
CA GLU A 3 19.71 -9.51 -13.03
C GLU A 3 18.18 -9.47 -13.27
N ILE A 4 17.53 -8.41 -12.84
CA ILE A 4 16.08 -8.19 -13.00
C ILE A 4 15.87 -7.18 -14.11
N SER A 5 15.29 -7.64 -15.20
CA SER A 5 14.99 -6.87 -16.40
C SER A 5 13.62 -6.21 -16.34
N HIS A 6 13.35 -5.23 -17.20
CA HIS A 6 11.99 -4.79 -17.49
C HIS A 6 11.17 -5.93 -18.10
N PHE A 7 9.85 -5.82 -18.02
CA PHE A 7 8.93 -6.74 -18.71
C PHE A 7 8.02 -5.92 -19.63
N ILE A 8 8.29 -6.00 -20.94
CA ILE A 8 7.63 -5.16 -21.95
C ILE A 8 7.14 -6.05 -23.09
N ALA A 9 5.94 -5.79 -23.56
CA ALA A 9 5.32 -6.55 -24.66
C ALA A 9 5.35 -8.08 -24.43
N GLY A 10 5.09 -8.51 -23.18
CA GLY A 10 5.00 -9.92 -22.79
C GLY A 10 6.35 -10.65 -22.66
N ARG A 11 7.47 -9.94 -22.55
CA ARG A 11 8.81 -10.55 -22.44
C ARG A 11 9.77 -9.72 -21.59
N GLY A 12 10.78 -10.38 -21.05
CA GLY A 12 11.90 -9.71 -20.40
C GLY A 12 12.71 -8.86 -21.39
N VAL A 13 13.00 -7.62 -21.01
CA VAL A 13 13.80 -6.68 -21.82
C VAL A 13 14.91 -6.13 -20.94
N ALA A 14 16.16 -6.41 -21.31
CA ALA A 14 17.32 -5.91 -20.58
C ALA A 14 17.37 -4.39 -20.58
N GLY A 15 17.76 -3.79 -19.44
CA GLY A 15 17.98 -2.35 -19.37
C GLY A 15 19.19 -1.92 -20.20
N THR A 16 19.09 -0.77 -20.84
CA THR A 16 20.15 -0.19 -21.70
C THR A 16 20.73 1.11 -21.13
N SER A 17 20.15 1.65 -20.07
CA SER A 17 20.62 2.88 -19.41
C SER A 17 21.98 2.76 -18.72
N GLY A 18 22.44 1.53 -18.46
CA GLY A 18 23.63 1.25 -17.65
C GLY A 18 23.44 1.49 -16.14
N ARG A 19 22.25 1.93 -15.70
CA ARG A 19 21.93 2.22 -14.30
C ARG A 19 21.22 1.04 -13.65
N HIS A 20 21.56 0.76 -12.39
CA HIS A 20 20.99 -0.35 -11.62
C HIS A 20 20.76 0.07 -10.17
N SER A 21 19.88 -0.64 -9.48
CA SER A 21 19.73 -0.64 -8.02
C SER A 21 20.00 -2.03 -7.49
N GLU A 22 20.56 -2.09 -6.28
CA GLU A 22 20.77 -3.35 -5.56
C GLU A 22 19.46 -3.78 -4.89
N VAL A 23 19.17 -5.08 -4.97
CA VAL A 23 18.06 -5.73 -4.27
C VAL A 23 18.66 -6.60 -3.18
N PHE A 24 18.31 -6.29 -1.94
CA PHE A 24 18.85 -6.98 -0.76
C PHE A 24 17.95 -8.13 -0.34
N ASP A 25 18.56 -9.12 0.33
CA ASP A 25 17.84 -9.98 1.27
C ASP A 25 17.90 -9.31 2.65
N PRO A 26 16.80 -8.76 3.16
CA PRO A 26 16.79 -8.06 4.44
C PRO A 26 17.11 -8.95 5.64
N ASN A 27 16.89 -10.26 5.54
CA ASN A 27 17.21 -11.22 6.60
C ASN A 27 18.72 -11.39 6.78
N LEU A 28 19.50 -11.24 5.72
CA LEU A 28 20.95 -11.42 5.69
C LEU A 28 21.70 -10.10 5.62
N GLY A 29 21.06 -9.02 5.12
CA GLY A 29 21.71 -7.75 4.81
C GLY A 29 22.64 -7.82 3.61
N GLU A 30 22.43 -8.78 2.71
CA GLU A 30 23.26 -9.06 1.55
C GLU A 30 22.52 -8.77 0.25
N VAL A 31 23.28 -8.35 -0.78
CA VAL A 31 22.72 -8.14 -2.12
C VAL A 31 22.43 -9.48 -2.79
N GLN A 32 21.18 -9.74 -3.15
CA GLN A 32 20.75 -10.96 -3.82
C GLN A 32 20.52 -10.78 -5.33
N ALA A 33 20.21 -9.57 -5.78
CA ALA A 33 19.96 -9.25 -7.19
C ALA A 33 20.29 -7.81 -7.51
N ARG A 34 20.29 -7.47 -8.81
CA ARG A 34 20.30 -6.11 -9.33
C ARG A 34 19.12 -5.89 -10.25
N VAL A 35 18.50 -4.73 -10.18
CA VAL A 35 17.39 -4.34 -11.05
C VAL A 35 17.81 -3.18 -11.93
N ALA A 36 17.49 -3.27 -13.23
CA ALA A 36 17.73 -2.20 -14.18
C ALA A 36 16.89 -0.95 -13.83
N LEU A 37 17.44 0.25 -13.99
CA LEU A 37 16.72 1.51 -13.84
C LEU A 37 16.57 2.19 -15.19
N ALA A 38 15.33 2.33 -15.67
CA ALA A 38 15.03 2.85 -17.00
C ALA A 38 15.45 4.31 -17.18
N SER A 39 15.90 4.61 -18.40
CA SER A 39 15.94 5.96 -18.94
C SER A 39 14.55 6.40 -19.43
N ALA A 40 14.40 7.68 -19.77
CA ALA A 40 13.17 8.18 -20.39
C ALA A 40 12.88 7.51 -21.75
N ALA A 41 13.92 7.17 -22.52
CA ALA A 41 13.76 6.48 -23.80
C ALA A 41 13.27 5.02 -23.64
N GLU A 42 13.71 4.32 -22.61
CA GLU A 42 13.23 2.96 -22.31
C GLU A 42 11.79 2.99 -21.84
N LEU A 43 11.39 4.00 -21.04
CA LEU A 43 10.01 4.21 -20.69
C LEU A 43 9.15 4.49 -21.93
N ASP A 44 9.59 5.38 -22.82
CA ASP A 44 8.90 5.66 -24.08
C ASP A 44 8.69 4.38 -24.89
N GLY A 45 9.69 3.52 -25.00
CA GLY A 45 9.57 2.21 -25.66
C GLY A 45 8.46 1.32 -25.06
N ALA A 46 8.31 1.32 -23.73
CA ALA A 46 7.23 0.60 -23.08
C ALA A 46 5.85 1.25 -23.33
N VAL A 47 5.79 2.59 -23.37
CA VAL A 47 4.55 3.31 -23.70
C VAL A 47 4.16 3.04 -25.15
N GLN A 48 5.09 3.02 -26.11
CA GLN A 48 4.79 2.67 -27.50
C GLN A 48 4.26 1.23 -27.63
N ALA A 49 4.82 0.28 -26.87
CA ALA A 49 4.28 -1.09 -26.83
C ALA A 49 2.85 -1.13 -26.27
N ALA A 50 2.56 -0.35 -25.24
CA ALA A 50 1.22 -0.23 -24.66
C ALA A 50 0.22 0.41 -25.62
N LEU A 51 0.62 1.48 -26.32
CA LEU A 51 -0.20 2.15 -27.36
C LEU A 51 -0.53 1.21 -28.53
N ALA A 52 0.42 0.37 -28.95
CA ALA A 52 0.18 -0.60 -30.00
C ALA A 52 -0.81 -1.69 -29.58
N ALA A 53 -0.78 -2.12 -28.33
CA ALA A 53 -1.65 -3.19 -27.81
C ALA A 53 -3.06 -2.72 -27.42
N GLN A 54 -3.17 -1.48 -26.92
CA GLN A 54 -4.39 -0.98 -26.27
C GLN A 54 -5.64 -1.00 -27.18
N PRO A 55 -5.61 -0.59 -28.47
CA PRO A 55 -6.81 -0.59 -29.29
C PRO A 55 -7.40 -1.98 -29.50
N ALA A 56 -6.56 -2.99 -29.73
CA ALA A 56 -7.01 -4.37 -29.87
C ALA A 56 -7.60 -4.90 -28.55
N TRP A 57 -6.95 -4.60 -27.40
CA TRP A 57 -7.45 -4.96 -26.09
C TRP A 57 -8.78 -4.26 -25.75
N ALA A 58 -8.92 -2.97 -26.04
CA ALA A 58 -10.16 -2.22 -25.83
C ALA A 58 -11.32 -2.79 -26.65
N ALA A 59 -11.05 -3.29 -27.87
CA ALA A 59 -12.03 -3.91 -28.74
C ALA A 59 -12.48 -5.31 -28.26
N VAL A 60 -11.73 -5.96 -27.38
CA VAL A 60 -12.16 -7.20 -26.71
C VAL A 60 -13.37 -6.88 -25.83
N ASN A 61 -14.50 -7.57 -26.02
CA ASN A 61 -15.69 -7.29 -25.23
C ASN A 61 -15.43 -7.50 -23.71
N PRO A 62 -16.13 -6.76 -22.83
CA PRO A 62 -15.86 -6.78 -21.39
C PRO A 62 -15.93 -8.18 -20.77
N GLN A 63 -16.79 -9.06 -21.24
CA GLN A 63 -16.92 -10.42 -20.73
C GLN A 63 -15.68 -11.29 -21.05
N ARG A 64 -15.09 -11.12 -22.23
CA ARG A 64 -13.84 -11.82 -22.58
C ARG A 64 -12.66 -11.26 -21.79
N ARG A 65 -12.60 -9.94 -21.55
CA ARG A 65 -11.58 -9.35 -20.66
C ARG A 65 -11.73 -9.91 -19.23
N ALA A 66 -12.96 -10.02 -18.72
CA ALA A 66 -13.24 -10.64 -17.42
C ALA A 66 -12.75 -12.10 -17.34
N ARG A 67 -12.84 -12.88 -18.42
CA ARG A 67 -12.29 -14.25 -18.44
C ARG A 67 -10.77 -14.27 -18.26
N VAL A 68 -10.04 -13.32 -18.81
CA VAL A 68 -8.60 -13.17 -18.56
C VAL A 68 -8.37 -12.88 -17.08
N MET A 69 -9.17 -11.99 -16.46
CA MET A 69 -9.06 -11.68 -15.03
C MET A 69 -9.36 -12.89 -14.14
N PHE A 70 -10.36 -13.72 -14.49
CA PHE A 70 -10.63 -14.99 -13.78
C PHE A 70 -9.48 -15.98 -13.88
N ALA A 71 -8.88 -16.13 -15.08
CA ALA A 71 -7.70 -16.97 -15.27
C ALA A 71 -6.51 -16.45 -14.46
N PHE A 72 -6.26 -15.13 -14.50
CA PHE A 72 -5.21 -14.48 -13.72
C PHE A 72 -5.38 -14.71 -12.21
N LYS A 73 -6.59 -14.47 -11.68
CA LYS A 73 -6.91 -14.74 -10.25
C LYS A 73 -6.52 -16.18 -9.88
N ARG A 74 -7.00 -17.16 -10.62
CA ARG A 74 -6.74 -18.57 -10.37
C ARG A 74 -5.23 -18.91 -10.46
N LEU A 75 -4.50 -18.33 -11.41
CA LEU A 75 -3.06 -18.55 -11.54
C LEU A 75 -2.29 -17.98 -10.36
N VAL A 76 -2.63 -16.78 -9.89
CA VAL A 76 -2.01 -16.18 -8.70
C VAL A 76 -2.32 -17.01 -7.45
N GLU A 77 -3.57 -17.46 -7.26
CA GLU A 77 -3.96 -18.38 -6.17
C GLU A 77 -3.14 -19.68 -6.20
N ALA A 78 -2.98 -20.27 -7.38
CA ALA A 78 -2.20 -21.50 -7.55
C ALA A 78 -0.69 -21.32 -7.30
N ARG A 79 -0.17 -20.10 -7.37
CA ARG A 79 1.22 -19.72 -7.12
C ARG A 79 1.42 -18.95 -5.81
N MET A 80 0.47 -19.00 -4.90
CA MET A 80 0.48 -18.25 -3.63
C MET A 80 1.79 -18.45 -2.86
N ASP A 81 2.27 -19.69 -2.73
CA ASP A 81 3.46 -20.00 -1.95
C ASP A 81 4.75 -19.54 -2.64
N GLU A 82 4.83 -19.69 -3.97
CA GLU A 82 5.92 -19.17 -4.79
C GLU A 82 6.04 -17.65 -4.64
N LEU A 83 4.93 -16.95 -4.81
CA LEU A 83 4.87 -15.49 -4.72
C LEU A 83 5.17 -15.00 -3.31
N ALA A 84 4.63 -15.66 -2.27
CA ALA A 84 4.87 -15.28 -0.88
C ALA A 84 6.35 -15.45 -0.50
N ALA A 85 6.99 -16.54 -0.92
CA ALA A 85 8.41 -16.76 -0.68
C ALA A 85 9.28 -15.73 -1.41
N LEU A 86 8.96 -15.42 -2.67
CA LEU A 86 9.65 -14.40 -3.45
C LEU A 86 9.52 -13.03 -2.80
N LEU A 87 8.31 -12.65 -2.37
CA LEU A 87 8.02 -11.40 -1.69
C LEU A 87 8.81 -11.29 -0.38
N SER A 88 8.75 -12.32 0.47
CA SER A 88 9.45 -12.32 1.75
C SER A 88 10.98 -12.22 1.58
N SER A 89 11.54 -12.78 0.50
CA SER A 89 12.98 -12.73 0.25
C SER A 89 13.50 -11.33 -0.08
N GLU A 90 12.68 -10.48 -0.70
CA GLU A 90 13.08 -9.12 -1.10
C GLU A 90 12.61 -8.05 -0.11
N HIS A 91 11.44 -8.25 0.52
CA HIS A 91 10.89 -7.29 1.48
C HIS A 91 11.34 -7.56 2.92
N GLY A 92 11.45 -8.82 3.33
CA GLY A 92 11.74 -9.21 4.72
C GLY A 92 10.53 -9.53 5.58
N LYS A 93 9.29 -9.23 5.16
CA LYS A 93 8.09 -9.59 5.93
C LYS A 93 7.92 -11.11 6.00
N VAL A 94 7.31 -11.59 7.09
CA VAL A 94 7.06 -13.03 7.28
C VAL A 94 6.12 -13.59 6.22
N ILE A 95 6.23 -14.89 5.92
CA ILE A 95 5.44 -15.56 4.88
C ILE A 95 3.92 -15.36 5.07
N ALA A 96 3.45 -15.35 6.31
CA ALA A 96 2.03 -15.11 6.60
C ALA A 96 1.57 -13.71 6.13
N ASP A 97 2.39 -12.66 6.37
CA ASP A 97 2.12 -11.30 5.91
C ASP A 97 2.22 -11.19 4.38
N SER A 98 3.16 -11.92 3.76
CA SER A 98 3.30 -11.97 2.29
C SER A 98 2.09 -12.62 1.62
N ARG A 99 1.55 -13.69 2.21
CA ARG A 99 0.29 -14.29 1.74
C ARG A 99 -0.89 -13.33 1.91
N GLY A 100 -0.92 -12.57 3.02
CA GLY A 100 -1.91 -11.52 3.26
C GLY A 100 -1.84 -10.41 2.22
N ASP A 101 -0.65 -9.97 1.84
CA ASP A 101 -0.40 -9.01 0.76
C ASP A 101 -1.04 -9.49 -0.56
N ILE A 102 -0.69 -10.69 -1.00
CA ILE A 102 -1.21 -11.28 -2.24
C ILE A 102 -2.73 -11.44 -2.18
N GLN A 103 -3.26 -11.94 -1.05
CA GLN A 103 -4.70 -12.15 -0.86
C GLN A 103 -5.49 -10.85 -0.97
N ARG A 104 -5.00 -9.76 -0.37
CA ARG A 104 -5.66 -8.44 -0.46
C ARG A 104 -5.62 -7.87 -1.89
N GLY A 105 -4.57 -8.16 -2.65
CA GLY A 105 -4.53 -7.83 -4.07
C GLY A 105 -5.55 -8.64 -4.88
N LEU A 106 -5.67 -9.94 -4.59
CA LEU A 106 -6.64 -10.83 -5.23
C LEU A 106 -8.11 -10.41 -5.03
N GLU A 107 -8.44 -9.77 -3.90
CA GLU A 107 -9.79 -9.24 -3.66
C GLU A 107 -10.16 -8.15 -4.69
N VAL A 108 -9.21 -7.30 -5.09
CA VAL A 108 -9.44 -6.29 -6.13
C VAL A 108 -9.47 -6.92 -7.52
N ILE A 109 -8.65 -7.94 -7.78
CA ILE A 109 -8.75 -8.73 -9.02
C ILE A 109 -10.13 -9.43 -9.11
N GLU A 110 -10.66 -9.93 -7.99
CA GLU A 110 -12.01 -10.51 -7.95
C GLU A 110 -13.09 -9.46 -8.26
N PHE A 111 -12.98 -8.24 -7.72
CA PHE A 111 -13.84 -7.13 -8.13
C PHE A 111 -13.72 -6.86 -9.63
N ALA A 112 -12.50 -6.86 -10.18
CA ALA A 112 -12.25 -6.65 -11.61
C ALA A 112 -12.85 -7.77 -12.50
N CYS A 113 -13.02 -9.00 -11.98
CA CYS A 113 -13.77 -10.05 -12.68
C CYS A 113 -15.24 -9.68 -12.92
N GLY A 114 -15.81 -8.83 -12.04
CA GLY A 114 -17.17 -8.30 -12.17
C GLY A 114 -17.31 -7.08 -13.09
N ILE A 115 -16.26 -6.66 -13.78
CA ILE A 115 -16.21 -5.42 -14.56
C ILE A 115 -17.33 -5.27 -15.62
N PRO A 116 -17.85 -6.34 -16.26
CA PRO A 116 -18.98 -6.20 -17.18
C PRO A 116 -20.23 -5.55 -16.57
N HIS A 117 -20.43 -5.75 -15.25
CA HIS A 117 -21.53 -5.12 -14.51
C HIS A 117 -21.23 -3.65 -14.16
N ALA A 118 -19.99 -3.34 -13.82
CA ALA A 118 -19.55 -2.00 -13.46
C ALA A 118 -19.47 -1.04 -14.67
N LEU A 119 -19.27 -1.58 -15.87
CA LEU A 119 -19.22 -0.81 -17.12
C LEU A 119 -20.58 -0.47 -17.72
N LYS A 120 -21.70 -0.95 -17.14
CA LYS A 120 -23.04 -0.55 -17.59
C LYS A 120 -23.20 0.96 -17.48
N GLY A 121 -23.68 1.57 -18.57
CA GLY A 121 -24.07 2.97 -18.58
C GLY A 121 -25.47 3.19 -18.03
N GLU A 122 -25.85 4.44 -17.99
CA GLU A 122 -27.23 4.88 -17.65
C GLU A 122 -27.99 5.21 -18.91
N TYR A 123 -29.32 5.01 -18.88
CA TYR A 123 -30.24 5.35 -19.99
C TYR A 123 -31.47 6.05 -19.44
N THR A 124 -31.87 7.14 -20.07
CA THR A 124 -33.09 7.86 -19.78
C THR A 124 -33.88 8.00 -21.06
N GLU A 125 -35.03 7.33 -21.13
CA GLU A 125 -36.00 7.52 -22.21
C GLU A 125 -36.80 8.80 -21.99
N GLY A 126 -37.03 9.57 -23.06
CA GLY A 126 -37.86 10.76 -23.00
C GLY A 126 -37.26 11.90 -22.15
N ALA A 127 -35.97 12.09 -22.16
CA ALA A 127 -35.32 13.24 -21.51
C ALA A 127 -35.76 14.59 -22.08
N GLY A 128 -36.40 14.60 -23.26
CA GLY A 128 -37.08 15.69 -23.92
C GLY A 128 -37.97 15.14 -25.03
N PRO A 129 -38.77 15.97 -25.70
CA PRO A 129 -39.62 15.52 -26.82
C PRO A 129 -38.77 14.88 -27.93
N GLY A 130 -38.88 13.55 -28.09
CA GLY A 130 -38.13 12.78 -29.09
C GLY A 130 -36.62 12.63 -28.77
N ILE A 131 -36.21 12.81 -27.52
CA ILE A 131 -34.80 12.75 -27.11
C ILE A 131 -34.61 11.70 -26.00
N ASP A 132 -33.73 10.74 -26.25
CA ASP A 132 -33.21 9.82 -25.23
C ASP A 132 -31.75 10.18 -24.89
N VAL A 133 -31.32 9.91 -23.67
CA VAL A 133 -29.95 10.17 -23.22
C VAL A 133 -29.35 8.88 -22.62
N TYR A 134 -28.13 8.59 -23.00
CA TYR A 134 -27.37 7.50 -22.39
C TYR A 134 -25.91 7.88 -22.14
N SER A 135 -25.29 7.24 -21.17
CA SER A 135 -23.89 7.34 -20.89
C SER A 135 -23.18 6.01 -21.14
N MET A 136 -21.92 6.07 -21.56
CA MET A 136 -21.06 4.90 -21.67
C MET A 136 -19.67 5.22 -21.11
N ARG A 137 -19.02 4.22 -20.54
CA ARG A 137 -17.63 4.30 -20.07
C ARG A 137 -16.71 3.78 -21.15
N GLN A 138 -15.64 4.53 -21.43
CA GLN A 138 -14.62 4.18 -22.41
C GLN A 138 -13.23 4.17 -21.74
N PRO A 139 -12.31 3.28 -22.17
CA PRO A 139 -10.93 3.30 -21.66
C PRO A 139 -10.23 4.60 -22.02
N LEU A 140 -9.34 5.05 -21.16
CA LEU A 140 -8.54 6.27 -21.35
C LEU A 140 -7.39 6.10 -22.36
N GLY A 141 -6.95 4.86 -22.56
CA GLY A 141 -5.78 4.53 -23.38
C GLY A 141 -4.69 3.88 -22.54
N VAL A 142 -3.55 4.57 -22.34
CA VAL A 142 -2.46 4.09 -21.48
C VAL A 142 -2.57 4.76 -20.11
N ALA A 143 -2.61 3.95 -19.07
CA ALA A 143 -2.50 4.39 -17.68
C ALA A 143 -1.19 3.90 -17.06
N ALA A 144 -0.72 4.56 -16.00
CA ALA A 144 0.48 4.16 -15.29
C ALA A 144 0.24 4.04 -13.78
N GLY A 145 1.01 3.17 -13.11
CA GLY A 145 1.02 3.01 -11.68
C GLY A 145 2.44 3.06 -11.12
N ILE A 146 2.62 3.81 -10.04
CA ILE A 146 3.89 3.92 -9.32
C ILE A 146 3.64 3.39 -7.92
N THR A 147 4.27 2.26 -7.56
CA THR A 147 3.96 1.54 -6.33
C THR A 147 5.14 1.53 -5.34
N PRO A 148 4.86 1.54 -4.02
CA PRO A 148 5.85 1.49 -2.97
C PRO A 148 6.33 0.05 -2.72
N PHE A 149 7.32 -0.10 -1.84
CA PHE A 149 7.91 -1.39 -1.50
C PHE A 149 7.07 -2.24 -0.54
N ASN A 150 6.26 -1.62 0.31
CA ASN A 150 5.67 -2.31 1.46
C ASN A 150 4.55 -3.31 1.13
N PHE A 151 3.97 -3.23 -0.08
CA PHE A 151 2.99 -4.18 -0.61
C PHE A 151 3.20 -4.41 -2.11
N PRO A 152 4.26 -5.15 -2.49
CA PRO A 152 4.66 -5.30 -3.90
C PRO A 152 3.76 -6.21 -4.73
N ALA A 153 2.78 -6.90 -4.12
CA ALA A 153 1.73 -7.62 -4.82
C ALA A 153 0.38 -6.89 -4.79
N MET A 154 -0.06 -6.48 -3.60
CA MET A 154 -1.37 -5.87 -3.36
C MET A 154 -1.56 -4.58 -4.17
N ILE A 155 -0.65 -3.62 -3.99
CA ILE A 155 -0.82 -2.29 -4.59
C ILE A 155 -0.70 -2.32 -6.11
N PRO A 156 0.24 -3.06 -6.75
CA PRO A 156 0.19 -3.28 -8.18
C PRO A 156 -1.14 -3.84 -8.67
N MET A 157 -1.67 -4.90 -8.03
CA MET A 157 -2.95 -5.51 -8.41
C MET A 157 -4.13 -4.56 -8.23
N TRP A 158 -4.10 -3.66 -7.25
CA TRP A 158 -5.11 -2.62 -7.09
C TRP A 158 -5.16 -1.68 -8.29
N MET A 159 -3.99 -1.29 -8.82
CA MET A 159 -3.88 -0.32 -9.91
C MET A 159 -4.16 -0.96 -11.26
N PHE A 160 -3.34 -1.95 -11.66
CA PHE A 160 -3.50 -2.53 -13.00
C PHE A 160 -4.76 -3.39 -13.13
N GLY A 161 -5.22 -4.05 -12.04
CA GLY A 161 -6.35 -4.97 -12.11
C GLY A 161 -7.61 -4.33 -12.66
N VAL A 162 -8.01 -3.17 -12.13
CA VAL A 162 -9.16 -2.41 -12.62
C VAL A 162 -8.83 -1.77 -13.97
N ALA A 163 -7.66 -1.14 -14.12
CA ALA A 163 -7.28 -0.43 -15.33
C ALA A 163 -7.32 -1.32 -16.59
N VAL A 164 -6.75 -2.54 -16.51
CA VAL A 164 -6.77 -3.45 -17.67
C VAL A 164 -8.15 -4.05 -17.90
N ALA A 165 -8.91 -4.34 -16.84
CA ALA A 165 -10.25 -4.91 -16.98
C ALA A 165 -11.22 -3.95 -17.69
N VAL A 166 -11.08 -2.63 -17.51
CA VAL A 166 -11.89 -1.62 -18.22
C VAL A 166 -11.40 -1.35 -19.64
N GLY A 167 -10.27 -1.92 -20.05
CA GLY A 167 -9.78 -1.86 -21.45
C GLY A 167 -8.58 -0.94 -21.67
N ASN A 168 -7.94 -0.43 -20.63
CA ASN A 168 -6.68 0.30 -20.74
C ASN A 168 -5.48 -0.64 -20.91
N ALA A 169 -4.39 -0.15 -21.48
CA ALA A 169 -3.07 -0.71 -21.28
C ALA A 169 -2.40 -0.03 -20.08
N PHE A 170 -1.46 -0.71 -19.45
CA PHE A 170 -0.90 -0.28 -18.18
C PHE A 170 0.63 -0.36 -18.13
N ILE A 171 1.25 0.70 -17.62
CA ILE A 171 2.67 0.77 -17.30
C ILE A 171 2.81 0.73 -15.77
N LEU A 172 3.39 -0.33 -15.23
CA LEU A 172 3.67 -0.48 -13.81
C LEU A 172 5.13 -0.15 -13.52
N LYS A 173 5.38 0.86 -12.69
CA LYS A 173 6.70 1.16 -12.11
C LYS A 173 6.69 0.72 -10.64
N PRO A 174 7.15 -0.49 -10.33
CA PRO A 174 7.25 -0.96 -8.95
C PRO A 174 8.44 -0.33 -8.22
N SER A 175 8.52 -0.57 -6.90
CA SER A 175 9.71 -0.25 -6.12
C SER A 175 10.94 -1.00 -6.64
N GLU A 176 12.08 -0.34 -6.64
CA GLU A 176 13.37 -0.93 -6.97
C GLU A 176 13.93 -1.82 -5.85
N LYS A 177 13.31 -1.81 -4.65
CA LYS A 177 13.76 -2.60 -3.50
C LYS A 177 13.29 -4.05 -3.56
N ASP A 178 12.10 -4.28 -4.13
CA ASP A 178 11.43 -5.58 -4.21
C ASP A 178 10.68 -5.78 -5.54
N PRO A 179 11.42 -5.74 -6.66
CA PRO A 179 10.84 -5.65 -8.00
C PRO A 179 10.33 -6.97 -8.57
N SER A 180 10.67 -8.12 -7.99
CA SER A 180 10.46 -9.43 -8.65
C SER A 180 9.01 -9.88 -8.67
N VAL A 181 8.24 -9.64 -7.60
CA VAL A 181 6.82 -10.03 -7.56
C VAL A 181 5.99 -9.32 -8.63
N PRO A 182 6.10 -8.00 -8.84
CA PRO A 182 5.43 -7.32 -9.95
C PRO A 182 5.75 -7.90 -11.34
N VAL A 183 7.00 -8.30 -11.59
CA VAL A 183 7.37 -8.99 -12.84
C VAL A 183 6.66 -10.33 -12.95
N ARG A 184 6.68 -11.13 -11.87
CA ARG A 184 6.03 -12.44 -11.88
C ARG A 184 4.51 -12.33 -12.07
N LEU A 185 3.87 -11.30 -11.51
CA LEU A 185 2.45 -11.01 -11.77
C LEU A 185 2.20 -10.70 -13.26
N ALA A 186 3.08 -9.94 -13.92
CA ALA A 186 2.95 -9.66 -15.34
C ALA A 186 3.14 -10.91 -16.21
N GLU A 187 4.05 -11.82 -15.84
CA GLU A 187 4.18 -13.13 -16.49
C GLU A 187 2.91 -13.97 -16.35
N LEU A 188 2.33 -14.04 -15.14
CA LEU A 188 1.06 -14.74 -14.89
C LEU A 188 -0.11 -14.11 -15.67
N PHE A 189 -0.08 -12.81 -15.90
CA PHE A 189 -1.08 -12.13 -16.74
C PHE A 189 -0.95 -12.58 -18.22
N MET A 190 0.26 -12.80 -18.73
CA MET A 190 0.49 -13.40 -20.06
C MET A 190 -0.06 -14.82 -20.13
N GLU A 191 0.22 -15.66 -19.10
CA GLU A 191 -0.31 -17.02 -19.00
C GLU A 191 -1.86 -16.99 -19.03
N ALA A 192 -2.48 -16.06 -18.29
CA ALA A 192 -3.93 -15.89 -18.25
C ALA A 192 -4.54 -15.51 -19.61
N GLY A 193 -3.87 -14.63 -20.35
CA GLY A 193 -4.24 -14.28 -21.72
C GLY A 193 -4.24 -15.48 -22.65
N ALA A 194 -3.16 -16.28 -22.60
CA ALA A 194 -3.01 -17.49 -23.40
C ALA A 194 -4.12 -18.53 -23.10
N GLU A 195 -4.43 -18.76 -21.82
CA GLU A 195 -5.52 -19.65 -21.41
C GLU A 195 -6.89 -19.17 -21.88
N ALA A 196 -7.13 -17.85 -21.84
CA ALA A 196 -8.39 -17.25 -22.29
C ALA A 196 -8.48 -17.11 -23.82
N GLY A 197 -7.42 -17.45 -24.56
CA GLY A 197 -7.33 -17.28 -26.01
C GLY A 197 -7.39 -15.82 -26.45
N VAL A 198 -6.77 -14.92 -25.67
CA VAL A 198 -6.70 -13.47 -25.92
C VAL A 198 -5.24 -13.04 -25.88
N ASP A 199 -4.79 -12.32 -26.91
CA ASP A 199 -3.47 -11.69 -26.88
C ASP A 199 -3.49 -10.51 -25.93
N VAL A 200 -2.60 -10.54 -24.93
CA VAL A 200 -2.42 -9.50 -23.91
C VAL A 200 -1.00 -8.94 -23.91
N ALA A 201 -0.19 -9.28 -24.91
CA ALA A 201 1.16 -8.73 -25.02
C ALA A 201 1.11 -7.20 -25.14
N GLY A 202 1.84 -6.50 -24.28
CA GLY A 202 1.84 -5.03 -24.20
C GLY A 202 0.67 -4.41 -23.42
N VAL A 203 -0.34 -5.20 -22.98
CA VAL A 203 -1.43 -4.67 -22.11
C VAL A 203 -0.92 -4.34 -20.72
N LEU A 204 -0.09 -5.19 -20.14
CA LEU A 204 0.58 -4.93 -18.86
C LEU A 204 2.10 -4.96 -19.07
N ASN A 205 2.76 -3.84 -18.76
CA ASN A 205 4.20 -3.68 -18.86
C ASN A 205 4.78 -3.29 -17.50
N VAL A 206 5.94 -3.83 -17.14
CA VAL A 206 6.66 -3.48 -15.91
C VAL A 206 7.97 -2.80 -16.28
N VAL A 207 8.13 -1.56 -15.84
CA VAL A 207 9.32 -0.73 -16.09
C VAL A 207 9.92 -0.33 -14.75
N HIS A 208 11.09 -0.87 -14.42
CA HIS A 208 11.79 -0.49 -13.20
C HIS A 208 12.47 0.87 -13.38
N GLY A 209 12.53 1.65 -12.30
CA GLY A 209 13.15 2.98 -12.39
C GLY A 209 13.07 3.76 -11.08
N ASP A 210 13.85 4.81 -11.06
CA ASP A 210 13.93 5.83 -10.00
C ASP A 210 13.15 7.10 -10.40
N LYS A 211 13.54 8.24 -9.81
CA LYS A 211 12.96 9.56 -10.12
C LYS A 211 12.94 9.88 -11.60
N VAL A 212 13.97 9.48 -12.36
CA VAL A 212 14.03 9.75 -13.82
C VAL A 212 12.86 9.09 -14.54
N CYS A 213 12.56 7.84 -14.21
CA CYS A 213 11.41 7.10 -14.77
C CYS A 213 10.09 7.71 -14.29
N VAL A 214 9.97 8.10 -13.02
CA VAL A 214 8.77 8.76 -12.48
C VAL A 214 8.50 10.07 -13.21
N ASP A 215 9.48 10.94 -13.36
CA ASP A 215 9.33 12.22 -14.08
C ASP A 215 8.92 12.00 -15.53
N ALA A 216 9.51 10.99 -16.20
CA ALA A 216 9.14 10.63 -17.55
C ALA A 216 7.66 10.13 -17.64
N ILE A 217 7.17 9.34 -16.68
CA ILE A 217 5.75 8.94 -16.60
C ILE A 217 4.85 10.16 -16.47
N LEU A 218 5.20 11.09 -15.55
CA LEU A 218 4.37 12.26 -15.25
C LEU A 218 4.27 13.25 -16.40
N THR A 219 5.28 13.31 -17.23
CA THR A 219 5.35 14.27 -18.36
C THR A 219 5.03 13.66 -19.73
N HIS A 220 4.93 12.33 -19.83
CA HIS A 220 4.69 11.65 -21.12
C HIS A 220 3.32 12.00 -21.70
N PRO A 221 3.21 12.50 -22.95
CA PRO A 221 1.96 12.97 -23.51
C PRO A 221 0.90 11.86 -23.68
N ASP A 222 1.33 10.63 -23.94
CA ASP A 222 0.44 9.50 -24.23
C ASP A 222 0.03 8.68 -22.99
N ILE A 223 0.47 9.04 -21.80
CA ILE A 223 -0.04 8.50 -20.55
C ILE A 223 -1.21 9.37 -20.07
N ALA A 224 -2.41 8.84 -20.06
CA ALA A 224 -3.63 9.59 -19.75
C ALA A 224 -3.94 9.68 -18.25
N ALA A 225 -3.50 8.69 -17.46
CA ALA A 225 -3.78 8.62 -16.02
C ALA A 225 -2.59 8.04 -15.26
N VAL A 226 -2.42 8.48 -14.00
CA VAL A 226 -1.38 7.98 -13.08
C VAL A 226 -2.01 7.66 -11.74
N SER A 227 -1.71 6.47 -11.23
CA SER A 227 -1.99 6.08 -9.85
C SER A 227 -0.69 5.96 -9.07
N PHE A 228 -0.66 6.50 -7.86
CA PHE A 228 0.53 6.54 -7.00
C PHE A 228 0.18 6.19 -5.56
N VAL A 229 1.05 5.42 -4.92
CA VAL A 229 1.08 5.24 -3.46
C VAL A 229 2.52 5.42 -2.98
N GLY A 230 2.71 6.23 -1.93
CA GLY A 230 4.03 6.46 -1.33
C GLY A 230 4.00 7.55 -0.25
N SER A 231 5.13 8.22 0.01
CA SER A 231 5.19 9.30 0.99
C SER A 231 4.40 10.53 0.52
N SER A 232 3.86 11.31 1.47
CA SER A 232 2.98 12.46 1.15
C SER A 232 3.65 13.54 0.30
N ASP A 233 4.93 13.82 0.51
CA ASP A 233 5.65 14.83 -0.30
C ASP A 233 5.77 14.39 -1.76
N ILE A 234 6.02 13.08 -1.98
CA ILE A 234 6.07 12.53 -3.33
C ILE A 234 4.66 12.42 -3.93
N ALA A 235 3.64 12.05 -3.13
CA ALA A 235 2.25 12.03 -3.58
C ALA A 235 1.78 13.42 -4.06
N GLN A 236 2.12 14.46 -3.31
CA GLN A 236 1.85 15.85 -3.69
C GLN A 236 2.58 16.25 -4.97
N TYR A 237 3.85 15.86 -5.11
CA TYR A 237 4.64 16.09 -6.32
C TYR A 237 4.03 15.40 -7.53
N VAL A 238 3.69 14.12 -7.40
CA VAL A 238 3.05 13.32 -8.47
C VAL A 238 1.73 13.92 -8.89
N TYR A 239 0.90 14.32 -7.92
CA TYR A 239 -0.39 14.95 -8.19
C TYR A 239 -0.22 16.28 -8.94
N ALA A 240 0.60 17.17 -8.40
CA ALA A 240 0.81 18.49 -9.00
C ALA A 240 1.40 18.41 -10.42
N THR A 241 2.44 17.57 -10.60
CA THR A 241 3.11 17.41 -11.88
C THR A 241 2.23 16.71 -12.92
N GLY A 242 1.56 15.62 -12.54
CA GLY A 242 0.66 14.89 -13.43
C GLY A 242 -0.53 15.75 -13.88
N ALA A 243 -1.17 16.48 -12.95
CA ALA A 243 -2.27 17.39 -13.24
C ALA A 243 -1.84 18.55 -14.17
N ALA A 244 -0.65 19.12 -13.96
CA ALA A 244 -0.09 20.16 -14.83
C ALA A 244 0.13 19.66 -16.27
N HIS A 245 0.28 18.34 -16.49
CA HIS A 245 0.40 17.71 -17.81
C HIS A 245 -0.91 17.06 -18.30
N GLY A 246 -2.05 17.48 -17.72
CA GLY A 246 -3.38 17.06 -18.18
C GLY A 246 -3.78 15.62 -17.84
N LYS A 247 -3.07 14.95 -16.93
CA LYS A 247 -3.37 13.57 -16.52
C LYS A 247 -4.45 13.51 -15.44
N ARG A 248 -5.23 12.44 -15.42
CA ARG A 248 -6.01 12.06 -14.25
C ARG A 248 -5.05 11.44 -13.22
N VAL A 249 -5.12 11.88 -11.98
CA VAL A 249 -4.17 11.45 -10.95
C VAL A 249 -4.89 10.98 -9.70
N GLN A 250 -4.55 9.79 -9.25
CA GLN A 250 -4.84 9.25 -7.93
C GLN A 250 -3.52 9.18 -7.16
N ALA A 251 -3.34 9.97 -6.12
CA ALA A 251 -2.08 9.99 -5.37
C ALA A 251 -2.35 9.82 -3.87
N MET A 252 -1.99 8.63 -3.34
CA MET A 252 -2.11 8.28 -1.94
C MET A 252 -0.79 8.53 -1.22
N GLY A 253 -0.84 9.31 -0.14
CA GLY A 253 0.28 9.70 0.68
C GLY A 253 0.45 8.85 1.94
N GLY A 254 1.28 9.35 2.85
CA GLY A 254 1.57 8.75 4.14
C GLY A 254 0.42 8.84 5.15
N ALA A 255 0.64 8.31 6.33
CA ALA A 255 -0.34 8.20 7.39
C ALA A 255 0.27 8.37 8.78
N LYS A 256 -0.55 8.75 9.75
CA LYS A 256 -0.28 8.65 11.19
C LYS A 256 -1.58 8.22 11.87
N ASN A 257 -1.91 6.95 11.74
CA ASN A 257 -3.20 6.43 12.20
C ASN A 257 -3.24 6.31 13.72
N HIS A 258 -4.39 6.58 14.31
CA HIS A 258 -4.60 6.57 15.75
C HIS A 258 -5.58 5.45 16.13
N GLY A 259 -5.28 4.74 17.21
CA GLY A 259 -6.19 3.79 17.87
C GLY A 259 -6.72 4.39 19.17
N ILE A 260 -7.99 4.78 19.19
CA ILE A 260 -8.64 5.39 20.35
C ILE A 260 -9.18 4.30 21.26
N LEU A 261 -8.82 4.31 22.55
CA LEU A 261 -9.30 3.32 23.53
C LEU A 261 -10.17 4.03 24.58
N LEU A 262 -11.49 3.80 24.54
CA LEU A 262 -12.39 4.32 25.56
C LEU A 262 -12.35 3.46 26.83
N PRO A 263 -12.73 4.01 28.00
CA PRO A 263 -12.67 3.28 29.29
C PRO A 263 -13.52 2.01 29.35
N ASP A 264 -14.51 1.86 28.46
CA ASP A 264 -15.40 0.70 28.34
C ASP A 264 -14.91 -0.34 27.31
N ALA A 265 -13.76 -0.10 26.67
CA ALA A 265 -13.19 -1.03 25.70
C ALA A 265 -12.80 -2.36 26.35
N ASP A 266 -12.78 -3.42 25.55
CA ASP A 266 -12.09 -4.65 25.89
C ASP A 266 -10.59 -4.43 25.72
N LEU A 267 -9.90 -4.02 26.80
CA LEU A 267 -8.50 -3.60 26.72
C LEU A 267 -7.57 -4.74 26.31
N GLU A 268 -7.85 -5.98 26.70
CA GLU A 268 -7.02 -7.12 26.32
C GLU A 268 -7.13 -7.40 24.81
N ALA A 269 -8.34 -7.41 24.27
CA ALA A 269 -8.57 -7.57 22.84
C ALA A 269 -7.98 -6.39 22.06
N ALA A 270 -8.23 -5.16 22.48
CA ALA A 270 -7.70 -3.95 21.84
C ALA A 270 -6.18 -3.89 21.87
N ALA A 271 -5.53 -4.33 22.97
CA ALA A 271 -4.07 -4.39 23.05
C ALA A 271 -3.48 -5.43 22.09
N ASN A 272 -4.11 -6.59 21.90
CA ASN A 272 -3.71 -7.58 20.90
C ASN A 272 -3.85 -7.02 19.48
N ASP A 273 -4.96 -6.36 19.19
CA ASP A 273 -5.22 -5.73 17.89
C ASP A 273 -4.21 -4.62 17.57
N ILE A 274 -3.92 -3.75 18.54
CA ILE A 274 -2.94 -2.67 18.38
C ILE A 274 -1.52 -3.23 18.26
N LEU A 275 -1.16 -4.28 19.02
CA LEU A 275 0.13 -4.94 18.90
C LEU A 275 0.36 -5.42 17.46
N GLY A 276 -0.59 -6.17 16.90
CA GLY A 276 -0.53 -6.65 15.53
C GLY A 276 -0.54 -5.53 14.48
N ALA A 277 -1.31 -4.47 14.71
CA ALA A 277 -1.41 -3.33 13.81
C ALA A 277 -0.18 -2.41 13.85
N ALA A 278 0.49 -2.28 15.01
CA ALA A 278 1.66 -1.42 15.16
C ALA A 278 2.96 -2.12 14.72
N PHE A 279 3.11 -3.40 15.03
CA PHE A 279 4.38 -4.12 14.86
C PHE A 279 4.38 -5.12 13.71
N GLY A 280 3.21 -5.60 13.24
CA GLY A 280 3.14 -6.50 12.09
C GLY A 280 3.84 -5.91 10.87
N SER A 281 4.54 -6.76 10.10
CA SER A 281 5.41 -6.33 8.99
C SER A 281 6.44 -5.26 9.39
N ALA A 282 6.99 -5.36 10.61
CA ALA A 282 7.90 -4.38 11.19
C ALA A 282 7.35 -2.92 11.18
N GLY A 283 6.03 -2.74 11.24
CA GLY A 283 5.38 -1.42 11.16
C GLY A 283 5.39 -0.77 9.77
N GLU A 284 5.85 -1.44 8.73
CA GLU A 284 5.93 -0.93 7.35
C GLU A 284 4.59 -1.06 6.61
N ARG A 285 3.51 -0.59 7.24
CA ARG A 285 2.15 -0.59 6.68
C ARG A 285 1.56 0.81 6.68
N CYS A 286 0.95 1.23 5.56
CA CYS A 286 0.23 2.50 5.46
C CYS A 286 -0.96 2.59 6.44
N MET A 287 -1.51 1.44 6.82
CA MET A 287 -2.62 1.32 7.77
C MET A 287 -2.19 0.86 9.16
N ALA A 288 -0.87 0.81 9.47
CA ALA A 288 -0.40 0.56 10.84
C ALA A 288 -1.03 1.56 11.82
N LEU A 289 -1.15 1.15 13.10
CA LEU A 289 -1.56 2.03 14.19
C LEU A 289 -0.33 2.45 15.04
N PRO A 290 0.45 3.44 14.61
CA PRO A 290 1.63 3.89 15.35
C PRO A 290 1.30 4.74 16.57
N VAL A 291 0.05 5.15 16.78
CA VAL A 291 -0.39 5.96 17.91
C VAL A 291 -1.59 5.32 18.60
N ALA A 292 -1.45 4.99 19.88
CA ALA A 292 -2.55 4.61 20.75
C ALA A 292 -2.98 5.81 21.61
N VAL A 293 -4.30 6.04 21.70
CA VAL A 293 -4.89 7.14 22.46
C VAL A 293 -5.85 6.60 23.52
N PRO A 294 -5.35 6.17 24.67
CA PRO A 294 -6.19 5.76 25.79
C PRO A 294 -6.83 6.98 26.46
N VAL A 295 -8.14 6.89 26.73
CA VAL A 295 -8.93 7.94 27.36
C VAL A 295 -9.04 7.72 28.87
N GLY A 296 -8.55 8.69 29.64
CA GLY A 296 -8.49 8.67 31.10
C GLY A 296 -7.27 7.92 31.65
N ALA A 297 -6.74 8.40 32.78
CA ALA A 297 -5.50 7.93 33.38
C ALA A 297 -5.51 6.41 33.66
N ARG A 298 -6.63 5.86 34.18
CA ARG A 298 -6.75 4.42 34.47
C ARG A 298 -6.63 3.55 33.21
N THR A 299 -7.27 3.97 32.12
CA THR A 299 -7.18 3.27 30.82
C THR A 299 -5.75 3.33 30.28
N ALA A 300 -5.09 4.47 30.43
CA ALA A 300 -3.73 4.66 29.95
C ALA A 300 -2.71 3.77 30.69
N GLU A 301 -2.78 3.71 32.02
CA GLU A 301 -1.88 2.83 32.79
C GLU A 301 -2.13 1.36 32.49
N ALA A 302 -3.40 0.91 32.48
CA ALA A 302 -3.73 -0.48 32.18
C ALA A 302 -3.29 -0.89 30.78
N PHE A 303 -3.48 -0.02 29.77
CA PHE A 303 -3.03 -0.27 28.40
C PHE A 303 -1.50 -0.33 28.30
N ARG A 304 -0.80 0.60 28.96
CA ARG A 304 0.67 0.61 29.03
C ARG A 304 1.22 -0.70 29.61
N GLU A 305 0.69 -1.14 30.75
CA GLU A 305 1.12 -2.41 31.40
C GLU A 305 0.90 -3.62 30.47
N LEU A 306 -0.25 -3.70 29.81
CA LEU A 306 -0.54 -4.75 28.83
C LEU A 306 0.43 -4.71 27.67
N MET A 307 0.74 -3.53 27.11
CA MET A 307 1.65 -3.41 25.97
C MET A 307 3.08 -3.79 26.31
N VAL A 308 3.59 -3.41 27.50
CA VAL A 308 4.91 -3.84 27.99
C VAL A 308 5.00 -5.35 28.04
N ALA A 309 4.03 -6.02 28.70
CA ALA A 309 4.01 -7.46 28.82
C ALA A 309 3.93 -8.18 27.46
N LYS A 310 3.16 -7.64 26.51
CA LYS A 310 3.02 -8.22 25.17
C LYS A 310 4.27 -8.03 24.30
N ILE A 311 4.91 -6.87 24.38
CA ILE A 311 6.15 -6.57 23.65
C ILE A 311 7.29 -7.50 24.09
N GLU A 312 7.41 -7.81 25.37
CA GLU A 312 8.42 -8.74 25.92
C GLU A 312 8.29 -10.16 25.33
N THR A 313 7.11 -10.57 24.94
CA THR A 313 6.84 -11.92 24.39
C THR A 313 6.84 -11.95 22.86
N LEU A 314 6.99 -10.81 22.21
CA LEU A 314 6.90 -10.68 20.76
C LEU A 314 8.12 -11.30 20.07
N LYS A 315 7.89 -12.26 19.19
CA LYS A 315 8.94 -13.00 18.49
C LYS A 315 9.32 -12.33 17.18
N ILE A 316 10.57 -11.91 17.10
CA ILE A 316 11.19 -11.37 15.90
C ILE A 316 12.08 -12.45 15.30
N GLY A 317 11.98 -12.69 14.01
CA GLY A 317 12.79 -13.73 13.37
C GLY A 317 12.93 -13.51 11.87
N VAL A 318 13.63 -14.44 11.21
CA VAL A 318 13.72 -14.43 9.76
C VAL A 318 12.35 -14.62 9.12
N SER A 319 12.16 -14.09 7.93
CA SER A 319 10.86 -14.10 7.24
C SER A 319 10.31 -15.51 6.99
N SER A 320 11.17 -16.53 6.93
CA SER A 320 10.80 -17.94 6.77
C SER A 320 10.48 -18.68 8.07
N ASP A 321 10.72 -18.08 9.25
CA ASP A 321 10.37 -18.68 10.53
C ASP A 321 8.86 -18.56 10.79
N PRO A 322 8.11 -19.67 10.85
CA PRO A 322 6.66 -19.64 11.09
C PRO A 322 6.28 -19.17 12.50
N ALA A 323 7.24 -19.11 13.43
CA ALA A 323 7.02 -18.61 14.78
C ALA A 323 7.26 -17.10 14.89
N ALA A 324 7.91 -16.47 13.91
CA ALA A 324 8.15 -15.03 13.91
C ALA A 324 6.85 -14.25 13.66
N GLN A 325 6.62 -13.22 14.47
CA GLN A 325 5.47 -12.33 14.33
C GLN A 325 5.77 -11.17 13.38
N TYR A 326 7.03 -10.78 13.24
CA TYR A 326 7.52 -9.94 12.16
C TYR A 326 9.01 -10.19 11.88
N GLY A 327 9.43 -9.79 10.68
CA GLY A 327 10.79 -9.92 10.16
C GLY A 327 11.59 -8.61 10.18
N PRO A 328 12.69 -8.51 9.41
CA PRO A 328 13.46 -7.28 9.27
C PRO A 328 12.68 -6.21 8.50
N VAL A 329 13.14 -4.96 8.60
CA VAL A 329 12.73 -3.87 7.70
C VAL A 329 13.45 -3.98 6.35
N VAL A 330 12.92 -3.32 5.33
CA VAL A 330 13.32 -3.50 3.91
C VAL A 330 14.78 -3.12 3.61
N SER A 331 15.40 -2.22 4.38
CA SER A 331 16.78 -1.76 4.10
C SER A 331 17.50 -1.21 5.33
N ALA A 332 18.84 -1.23 5.27
CA ALA A 332 19.69 -0.63 6.31
C ALA A 332 19.44 0.87 6.50
N ALA A 333 19.26 1.61 5.39
CA ALA A 333 18.94 3.04 5.44
C ALA A 333 17.61 3.32 6.14
N HIS A 334 16.61 2.45 5.92
CA HIS A 334 15.31 2.57 6.59
C HIS A 334 15.41 2.23 8.08
N ARG A 335 16.16 1.17 8.44
CA ARG A 335 16.48 0.85 9.84
C ARG A 335 17.14 2.02 10.57
N GLN A 336 18.10 2.68 9.92
CA GLN A 336 18.77 3.85 10.50
C GLN A 336 17.80 5.01 10.71
N ARG A 337 16.97 5.32 9.69
CA ARG A 337 15.93 6.34 9.80
C ARG A 337 14.98 6.10 10.98
N ILE A 338 14.54 4.86 11.18
CA ILE A 338 13.69 4.49 12.34
C ILE A 338 14.45 4.76 13.66
N SER A 339 15.73 4.36 13.76
CA SER A 339 16.56 4.59 14.93
C SER A 339 16.73 6.09 15.23
N ASP A 340 16.88 6.92 14.18
CA ASP A 340 16.97 8.37 14.31
C ASP A 340 15.66 8.99 14.86
N TYR A 341 14.50 8.48 14.41
CA TYR A 341 13.21 8.91 14.98
C TYR A 341 12.97 8.45 16.41
N ILE A 342 13.49 7.27 16.78
CA ILE A 342 13.45 6.84 18.19
C ILE A 342 14.30 7.77 19.05
N GLN A 343 15.51 8.13 18.60
CA GLN A 343 16.35 9.10 19.31
C GLN A 343 15.68 10.47 19.40
N MET A 344 15.08 10.93 18.31
CA MET A 344 14.33 12.20 18.28
C MET A 344 13.22 12.21 19.32
N GLY A 345 12.43 11.13 19.44
CA GLY A 345 11.38 11.03 20.45
C GLY A 345 11.91 11.15 21.89
N VAL A 346 13.07 10.55 22.16
CA VAL A 346 13.77 10.71 23.45
C VAL A 346 14.18 12.17 23.68
N ASP A 347 14.80 12.79 22.68
CA ASP A 347 15.30 14.17 22.77
C ASP A 347 14.14 15.18 22.93
N GLU A 348 12.97 14.89 22.38
CA GLU A 348 11.74 15.68 22.52
C GLU A 348 11.04 15.47 23.88
N GLY A 349 11.51 14.54 24.70
CA GLY A 349 11.03 14.28 26.06
C GLY A 349 9.85 13.30 26.13
N ALA A 350 9.63 12.46 25.14
CA ALA A 350 8.74 11.31 25.26
C ALA A 350 9.39 10.25 26.19
N GLU A 351 8.58 9.56 26.99
CA GLU A 351 9.08 8.49 27.86
C GLU A 351 9.34 7.23 27.03
N LEU A 352 10.59 6.82 26.93
CA LEU A 352 10.97 5.58 26.26
C LEU A 352 10.74 4.39 27.21
N VAL A 353 9.66 3.65 26.98
CA VAL A 353 9.23 2.51 27.82
C VAL A 353 9.90 1.21 27.38
N ALA A 354 10.04 1.01 26.06
CA ALA A 354 10.80 -0.11 25.48
C ALA A 354 11.63 0.42 24.30
N ASP A 355 12.89 0.00 24.19
CA ASP A 355 13.84 0.43 23.16
C ASP A 355 14.21 -0.73 22.23
N GLY A 356 13.75 -0.67 20.99
CA GLY A 356 14.05 -1.70 19.99
C GLY A 356 15.38 -1.57 19.27
N ARG A 357 16.14 -0.48 19.47
CA ARG A 357 17.39 -0.19 18.74
C ARG A 357 18.51 -1.19 18.99
N GLY A 358 18.55 -1.76 20.19
CA GLY A 358 19.56 -2.74 20.59
C GLY A 358 19.29 -4.17 20.14
N PHE A 359 18.22 -4.42 19.42
CA PHE A 359 17.87 -5.77 18.99
C PHE A 359 18.85 -6.31 17.95
N SER A 360 19.31 -7.54 18.15
CA SER A 360 20.13 -8.29 17.19
C SER A 360 19.65 -9.74 17.15
N LEU A 361 19.46 -10.28 15.96
CA LEU A 361 19.07 -11.69 15.78
C LEU A 361 20.34 -12.53 15.62
N GLN A 362 20.54 -13.50 16.52
CA GLN A 362 21.70 -14.39 16.49
C GLN A 362 21.80 -15.15 15.15
N GLY A 363 22.99 -15.10 14.53
CA GLY A 363 23.25 -15.69 13.22
C GLY A 363 22.78 -14.84 12.03
N HIS A 364 22.16 -13.69 12.30
CA HIS A 364 21.65 -12.75 11.30
C HIS A 364 22.00 -11.29 11.67
N GLU A 365 23.17 -11.07 12.25
CA GLU A 365 23.60 -9.76 12.80
C GLU A 365 23.69 -8.67 11.74
N LYS A 366 23.91 -9.04 10.47
CA LYS A 366 23.93 -8.11 9.33
C LYS A 366 22.52 -7.79 8.80
N GLY A 367 21.52 -8.60 9.14
CA GLY A 367 20.14 -8.40 8.72
C GLY A 367 19.58 -7.06 9.24
N PHE A 368 18.55 -6.57 8.59
CA PHE A 368 17.99 -5.25 8.88
C PHE A 368 16.95 -5.28 10.00
N PHE A 369 17.20 -6.10 11.03
CA PHE A 369 16.30 -6.24 12.17
C PHE A 369 16.34 -5.02 13.09
N ILE A 370 15.20 -4.69 13.66
CA ILE A 370 15.01 -3.72 14.73
C ILE A 370 13.87 -4.19 15.63
N GLY A 371 14.04 -4.06 16.93
CA GLY A 371 13.05 -4.47 17.92
C GLY A 371 11.88 -3.51 18.02
N PRO A 372 10.81 -3.90 18.74
CA PRO A 372 9.66 -3.05 19.01
C PRO A 372 10.03 -1.93 19.96
N THR A 373 9.57 -0.72 19.67
CA THR A 373 9.77 0.45 20.52
C THR A 373 8.42 0.96 21.01
N LEU A 374 8.34 1.27 22.30
CA LEU A 374 7.18 1.87 22.94
C LEU A 374 7.54 3.19 23.59
N PHE A 375 6.85 4.25 23.21
CA PHE A 375 6.88 5.54 23.88
C PHE A 375 5.58 5.80 24.64
N ASP A 376 5.69 6.50 25.77
CA ASP A 376 4.55 7.06 26.49
C ASP A 376 4.70 8.59 26.63
N HIS A 377 3.63 9.24 27.04
CA HIS A 377 3.55 10.70 27.20
C HIS A 377 3.92 11.51 25.94
N VAL A 378 3.64 10.93 24.76
CA VAL A 378 3.88 11.58 23.49
C VAL A 378 2.89 12.74 23.31
N LYS A 379 3.39 13.89 22.84
CA LYS A 379 2.60 15.12 22.65
C LYS A 379 2.49 15.48 21.17
N PRO A 380 1.38 16.10 20.74
CA PRO A 380 1.16 16.51 19.34
C PRO A 380 2.23 17.46 18.76
N ALA A 381 2.93 18.21 19.60
CA ALA A 381 4.01 19.11 19.17
C ALA A 381 5.31 18.39 18.80
N MET A 382 5.48 17.12 19.20
CA MET A 382 6.67 16.35 18.93
C MET A 382 6.74 15.96 17.45
N LYS A 383 7.92 16.12 16.85
CA LYS A 383 8.14 15.77 15.44
C LYS A 383 7.98 14.26 15.20
N SER A 384 8.41 13.44 16.17
CA SER A 384 8.20 11.99 16.18
C SER A 384 6.72 11.58 16.13
N TYR A 385 5.79 12.42 16.68
CA TYR A 385 4.35 12.24 16.53
C TYR A 385 3.84 12.76 15.18
N GLN A 386 4.34 13.90 14.71
CA GLN A 386 3.86 14.56 13.49
C GLN A 386 4.24 13.79 12.22
N ASP A 387 5.44 13.20 12.20
CA ASP A 387 5.97 12.51 11.02
C ASP A 387 5.61 11.02 11.02
N GLU A 388 5.48 10.45 9.84
CA GLU A 388 5.34 9.02 9.63
C GLU A 388 6.71 8.33 9.79
N ILE A 389 6.89 7.52 10.85
CA ILE A 389 8.14 6.80 11.12
C ILE A 389 8.29 5.59 10.18
N PHE A 390 7.22 4.86 9.97
CA PHE A 390 7.13 3.66 9.13
C PHE A 390 8.03 2.52 9.61
N GLY A 391 7.95 2.24 10.91
CA GLY A 391 8.75 1.24 11.60
C GLY A 391 8.03 0.70 12.85
N PRO A 392 8.60 -0.27 13.58
CA PRO A 392 7.96 -0.90 14.73
C PRO A 392 8.04 0.01 15.98
N VAL A 393 7.38 1.15 15.91
CA VAL A 393 7.35 2.18 16.95
C VAL A 393 5.91 2.53 17.28
N LEU A 394 5.48 2.19 18.50
CA LEU A 394 4.18 2.55 19.05
C LEU A 394 4.33 3.72 20.02
N GLN A 395 3.47 4.71 19.89
CA GLN A 395 3.43 5.91 20.70
C GLN A 395 2.11 5.99 21.48
N ILE A 396 2.15 6.18 22.80
CA ILE A 396 0.96 6.44 23.62
C ILE A 396 0.83 7.95 23.78
N ALA A 397 -0.27 8.48 23.19
CA ALA A 397 -0.69 9.88 23.35
C ALA A 397 -1.94 9.90 24.22
N ARG A 398 -1.78 10.26 25.51
CA ARG A 398 -2.86 10.20 26.50
C ARG A 398 -3.88 11.31 26.27
N ALA A 399 -5.17 11.00 26.43
CA ALA A 399 -6.28 11.96 26.41
C ALA A 399 -7.13 11.81 27.68
N GLU A 400 -7.63 12.93 28.21
CA GLU A 400 -8.50 12.90 29.40
C GLU A 400 -9.97 12.70 29.02
N THR A 401 -10.39 13.17 27.84
CA THR A 401 -11.77 13.12 27.39
C THR A 401 -11.93 12.55 26.00
N PHE A 402 -13.17 12.14 25.68
CA PHE A 402 -13.53 11.69 24.33
C PHE A 402 -13.25 12.77 23.26
N ASP A 403 -13.57 14.05 23.57
CA ASP A 403 -13.37 15.14 22.62
C ASP A 403 -11.88 15.43 22.36
N GLU A 404 -11.03 15.32 23.36
CA GLU A 404 -9.57 15.40 23.18
C GLU A 404 -9.06 14.23 22.31
N ALA A 405 -9.50 13.00 22.57
CA ALA A 405 -9.11 11.84 21.80
C ALA A 405 -9.56 11.94 20.33
N LEU A 406 -10.75 12.50 20.08
CA LEU A 406 -11.27 12.75 18.73
C LEU A 406 -10.50 13.87 18.02
N ALA A 407 -10.04 14.87 18.77
CA ALA A 407 -9.30 16.01 18.22
C ALA A 407 -7.93 15.60 17.68
N LEU A 408 -7.22 14.66 18.33
CA LEU A 408 -5.88 14.25 17.94
C LEU A 408 -5.79 13.80 16.46
N PRO A 409 -6.52 12.77 16.00
CA PRO A 409 -6.49 12.38 14.58
C PRO A 409 -7.12 13.43 13.66
N SER A 410 -8.14 14.18 14.15
CA SER A 410 -8.84 15.19 13.34
C SER A 410 -7.95 16.37 12.98
N GLN A 411 -7.09 16.82 13.92
CA GLN A 411 -6.17 17.94 13.74
C GLN A 411 -4.82 17.55 13.14
N HIS A 412 -4.50 16.26 13.10
CA HIS A 412 -3.27 15.75 12.50
C HIS A 412 -3.23 16.09 11.00
N ALA A 413 -2.03 16.32 10.45
CA ALA A 413 -1.82 16.62 9.03
C ALA A 413 -2.22 15.46 8.10
N TYR A 414 -2.16 14.23 8.59
CA TYR A 414 -2.61 13.03 7.89
C TYR A 414 -4.04 12.65 8.27
N GLY A 415 -4.75 11.98 7.37
CA GLY A 415 -6.12 11.53 7.60
C GLY A 415 -6.45 10.27 6.80
N ASN A 416 -5.59 9.24 6.89
CA ASN A 416 -5.79 7.98 6.19
C ASN A 416 -6.78 7.08 6.93
N GLY A 417 -6.42 6.59 8.12
CA GLY A 417 -7.24 5.70 8.92
C GLY A 417 -7.24 6.07 10.41
N VAL A 418 -8.27 5.59 11.12
CA VAL A 418 -8.39 5.68 12.58
C VAL A 418 -9.21 4.49 13.07
N ALA A 419 -8.89 3.98 14.26
CA ALA A 419 -9.69 2.99 14.94
C ALA A 419 -10.23 3.52 16.28
N ILE A 420 -11.43 3.09 16.67
CA ILE A 420 -11.96 3.31 18.01
C ILE A 420 -12.36 1.98 18.63
N PHE A 421 -11.93 1.75 19.87
CA PHE A 421 -12.26 0.56 20.66
C PHE A 421 -13.22 0.97 21.77
N THR A 422 -14.45 0.44 21.73
CA THR A 422 -15.52 0.75 22.68
C THR A 422 -16.64 -0.27 22.58
N ARG A 423 -17.37 -0.47 23.69
CA ARG A 423 -18.64 -1.22 23.72
C ARG A 423 -19.86 -0.31 23.63
N ASN A 424 -19.65 1.01 23.61
CA ASN A 424 -20.72 2.01 23.56
C ASN A 424 -21.05 2.40 22.11
N GLY A 425 -22.14 1.87 21.57
CA GLY A 425 -22.57 2.13 20.20
C GLY A 425 -22.88 3.60 19.90
N ARG A 426 -23.27 4.42 20.92
CA ARG A 426 -23.44 5.87 20.75
C ARG A 426 -22.10 6.56 20.54
N ALA A 427 -21.11 6.24 21.37
CA ALA A 427 -19.76 6.81 21.24
C ALA A 427 -19.13 6.42 19.90
N ALA A 428 -19.28 5.16 19.46
CA ALA A 428 -18.79 4.70 18.16
C ALA A 428 -19.40 5.50 16.99
N ARG A 429 -20.74 5.67 17.00
CA ARG A 429 -21.44 6.45 15.95
C ARG A 429 -21.03 7.91 15.96
N GLU A 430 -20.95 8.53 17.14
CA GLU A 430 -20.57 9.93 17.31
C GLU A 430 -19.13 10.15 16.81
N PHE A 431 -18.20 9.27 17.18
CA PHE A 431 -16.83 9.31 16.70
C PHE A 431 -16.76 9.24 15.18
N ALA A 432 -17.38 8.22 14.56
CA ALA A 432 -17.35 8.04 13.11
C ALA A 432 -17.95 9.20 12.33
N SER A 433 -18.93 9.91 12.90
CA SER A 433 -19.56 11.08 12.25
C SER A 433 -18.78 12.38 12.41
N ARG A 434 -17.90 12.49 13.41
CA ARG A 434 -17.20 13.74 13.76
C ARG A 434 -15.70 13.73 13.39
N VAL A 435 -15.08 12.56 13.32
CA VAL A 435 -13.65 12.47 13.05
C VAL A 435 -13.32 12.88 11.62
N ASN A 436 -12.26 13.69 11.46
CA ASN A 436 -11.81 14.17 10.15
C ASN A 436 -10.70 13.25 9.58
N VAL A 437 -11.08 12.02 9.22
CA VAL A 437 -10.20 10.94 8.70
C VAL A 437 -10.97 10.11 7.67
N GLY A 438 -10.31 9.62 6.65
CA GLY A 438 -10.95 8.96 5.50
C GLY A 438 -11.55 7.59 5.79
N MET A 439 -10.94 6.79 6.68
CA MET A 439 -11.41 5.43 7.02
C MET A 439 -11.50 5.25 8.54
N VAL A 440 -12.63 4.72 9.03
CA VAL A 440 -12.90 4.55 10.47
C VAL A 440 -13.19 3.09 10.77
N GLY A 441 -12.40 2.49 11.66
CA GLY A 441 -12.64 1.17 12.23
C GLY A 441 -13.34 1.27 13.60
N ILE A 442 -14.40 0.51 13.81
CA ILE A 442 -15.03 0.37 15.12
C ILE A 442 -14.71 -1.03 15.61
N ASN A 443 -13.87 -1.16 16.64
CA ASN A 443 -13.29 -2.42 17.11
C ASN A 443 -12.60 -3.21 15.98
N VAL A 444 -12.03 -2.48 15.01
CA VAL A 444 -11.24 -3.02 13.90
C VAL A 444 -9.98 -2.16 13.80
N PRO A 445 -8.79 -2.73 14.03
CA PRO A 445 -7.55 -1.94 14.12
C PRO A 445 -7.08 -1.39 12.78
N ILE A 446 -7.33 -2.11 11.68
CA ILE A 446 -6.90 -1.74 10.33
C ILE A 446 -8.13 -1.71 9.41
N PRO A 447 -8.82 -0.55 9.28
CA PRO A 447 -10.08 -0.44 8.57
C PRO A 447 -9.90 -0.34 7.04
N VAL A 448 -9.11 -1.23 6.43
CA VAL A 448 -8.99 -1.30 4.97
C VAL A 448 -10.31 -1.78 4.39
N PRO A 449 -10.94 -1.05 3.47
CA PRO A 449 -12.23 -1.42 2.92
C PRO A 449 -12.14 -2.67 2.02
N VAL A 450 -13.26 -3.33 1.84
CA VAL A 450 -13.41 -4.35 0.79
C VAL A 450 -13.34 -3.72 -0.59
N ALA A 451 -12.96 -4.48 -1.61
CA ALA A 451 -12.60 -3.99 -2.94
C ALA A 451 -13.69 -3.18 -3.69
N TYR A 452 -14.95 -3.31 -3.32
CA TYR A 452 -16.07 -2.59 -3.92
C TYR A 452 -16.49 -1.32 -3.15
N HIS A 453 -15.75 -0.94 -2.09
CA HIS A 453 -15.87 0.36 -1.41
C HIS A 453 -14.64 1.21 -1.66
N SER A 454 -14.81 2.54 -1.66
CA SER A 454 -13.70 3.49 -1.78
C SER A 454 -12.65 3.29 -0.70
N PHE A 455 -11.39 3.35 -1.09
CA PHE A 455 -10.26 3.47 -0.18
C PHE A 455 -10.13 4.95 0.22
N GLY A 456 -10.69 5.33 1.37
CA GLY A 456 -10.72 6.72 1.83
C GLY A 456 -9.34 7.28 2.11
N GLY A 457 -9.26 8.61 2.16
CA GLY A 457 -8.07 9.34 2.54
C GLY A 457 -8.35 10.83 2.49
N TRP A 458 -7.96 11.55 3.56
CA TRP A 458 -8.14 12.99 3.67
C TRP A 458 -6.82 13.69 3.94
N LYS A 459 -6.81 15.00 3.80
CA LYS A 459 -5.68 15.88 4.10
C LYS A 459 -4.42 15.46 3.30
N ARG A 460 -3.26 15.34 3.94
CA ARG A 460 -2.01 14.94 3.26
C ARG A 460 -1.90 13.44 2.97
N SER A 461 -2.92 12.64 3.32
CA SER A 461 -2.96 11.21 2.99
C SER A 461 -3.56 10.90 1.62
N ALA A 462 -4.22 11.85 0.96
CA ALA A 462 -4.75 11.68 -0.39
C ALA A 462 -4.78 13.00 -1.15
N PHE A 463 -4.41 12.96 -2.42
CA PHE A 463 -4.43 14.08 -3.35
C PHE A 463 -5.23 13.67 -4.59
N GLY A 464 -6.15 14.54 -5.03
CA GLY A 464 -7.11 14.26 -6.10
C GLY A 464 -8.42 13.70 -5.56
N ASP A 465 -9.41 13.57 -6.44
CA ASP A 465 -10.79 13.20 -6.09
C ASP A 465 -11.07 11.69 -6.26
N ALA A 466 -10.25 10.97 -7.02
CA ALA A 466 -10.44 9.57 -7.33
C ALA A 466 -9.61 8.65 -6.43
N ASN A 467 -10.14 7.48 -6.11
CA ASN A 467 -9.49 6.41 -5.37
C ASN A 467 -9.36 5.13 -6.20
N GLN A 468 -8.59 4.16 -5.69
CA GLN A 468 -8.25 2.93 -6.44
C GLN A 468 -9.31 1.82 -6.33
N HIS A 469 -10.24 1.91 -5.40
CA HIS A 469 -11.22 0.88 -5.09
C HIS A 469 -12.62 1.25 -5.57
N GLY A 470 -13.46 0.23 -5.75
CA GLY A 470 -14.87 0.37 -6.08
C GLY A 470 -15.08 1.06 -7.43
N MET A 471 -16.20 1.75 -7.54
CA MET A 471 -16.57 2.47 -8.78
C MET A 471 -15.70 3.71 -9.04
N GLU A 472 -15.01 4.24 -8.03
CA GLU A 472 -14.07 5.36 -8.24
C GLU A 472 -12.81 4.92 -8.99
N GLY A 473 -12.44 3.63 -8.88
CA GLY A 473 -11.35 3.04 -9.67
C GLY A 473 -11.75 2.74 -11.12
N VAL A 474 -13.05 2.59 -11.41
CA VAL A 474 -13.58 2.30 -12.72
C VAL A 474 -13.82 3.58 -13.55
#